data_14e1f914d774d2778f63905b963089bc
#
_entry.id   14e1f914d774d2778f63905b963089bc
#
_cell.length_a   1.000
_cell.length_b   1.000
_cell.length_c   1.000
_cell.angle_alpha   90.00
_cell.angle_beta   90.00
_cell.angle_gamma   90.00
#
_symmetry.space_group_name_H-M   'P 1'
#
loop_
_entity.id
_entity.type
_entity.pdbx_description
1 polymer ?
#
loop_
_entity_poly.entity_id
_entity_poly.type
_entity_poly.pdbx_seq_one_letter_code
_entity_poly.pdbx_strand_id
1 'polypeptide(L)'
;MMAASLSIITTCKGRLEHLKQSLPRMVAQPNCECIVVDYDCPDDTAAWIGENHPQVRVVKVEQAPRFHVARARNLGARAATSEWLAFLDADVLIEPGFASGLSSALRHGRYFRPRPLTRETWGSFVCHRGDFFALEGFDEALEGYGGEDSDLYFRLDHFGRSCAFFDANLLRSIPHDNQLRSAHFEIADIELNRLVNSSYNHIKYDLMRESGQNILPAETRHAIYSEVKTTLVENWRRGKSAGRITITLPIRHVIPVPDGWAIRRHWTFEIDQVSSNAPQSR
;
A
#
# COMPACT_ATOMS: atom_id res chain seq x y z
N MET A 1 -24.85 21.69 3.24
CA MET A 1 -23.68 20.93 3.72
C MET A 1 -22.52 21.34 2.81
N MET A 2 -21.38 21.75 3.37
CA MET A 2 -20.17 21.93 2.57
C MET A 2 -19.77 20.60 1.99
N ALA A 3 -19.30 20.57 0.72
CA ALA A 3 -18.78 19.35 0.11
C ALA A 3 -17.60 18.84 0.93
N ALA A 4 -17.52 17.53 1.14
CA ALA A 4 -16.39 16.92 1.84
C ALA A 4 -15.09 17.27 1.09
N SER A 5 -14.08 17.72 1.83
CA SER A 5 -12.78 18.05 1.24
C SER A 5 -11.99 16.77 0.97
N LEU A 6 -11.33 16.71 -0.19
CA LEU A 6 -10.59 15.54 -0.67
C LEU A 6 -9.15 15.92 -1.00
N SER A 7 -8.18 15.18 -0.47
CA SER A 7 -6.78 15.25 -0.89
C SER A 7 -6.49 14.11 -1.85
N ILE A 8 -6.13 14.43 -3.09
CA ILE A 8 -5.69 13.46 -4.08
C ILE A 8 -4.17 13.33 -3.95
N ILE A 9 -3.72 12.14 -3.64
CA ILE A 9 -2.32 11.82 -3.37
C ILE A 9 -1.82 10.86 -4.44
N THR A 10 -0.74 11.24 -5.11
CA THR A 10 -0.03 10.38 -6.05
C THR A 10 1.47 10.40 -5.79
N THR A 11 2.18 9.38 -6.24
CA THR A 11 3.62 9.22 -6.04
C THR A 11 4.31 9.04 -7.38
N CYS A 12 5.49 9.63 -7.55
CA CYS A 12 6.23 9.57 -8.79
C CYS A 12 7.69 9.17 -8.55
N LYS A 13 8.14 8.12 -9.25
CA LYS A 13 9.53 7.75 -9.46
C LYS A 13 9.67 7.07 -10.81
N GLY A 14 10.33 7.76 -11.77
CA GLY A 14 10.45 7.28 -13.16
C GLY A 14 9.12 7.17 -13.90
N ARG A 15 8.16 8.05 -13.57
CA ARG A 15 6.78 8.01 -14.11
C ARG A 15 6.28 9.40 -14.55
N LEU A 16 7.18 10.34 -14.84
CA LEU A 16 6.78 11.70 -15.20
C LEU A 16 5.87 11.73 -16.43
N GLU A 17 6.14 10.91 -17.45
CA GLU A 17 5.32 10.88 -18.68
C GLU A 17 3.88 10.39 -18.43
N HIS A 18 3.67 9.55 -17.42
CA HIS A 18 2.33 9.17 -16.97
C HIS A 18 1.69 10.32 -16.17
N LEU A 19 2.47 10.91 -15.26
CA LEU A 19 2.01 12.01 -14.42
C LEU A 19 1.60 13.23 -15.24
N LYS A 20 2.30 13.54 -16.35
CA LYS A 20 1.93 14.60 -17.30
C LYS A 20 0.51 14.43 -17.86
N GLN A 21 0.03 13.19 -17.96
CA GLN A 21 -1.31 12.89 -18.44
C GLN A 21 -2.35 12.86 -17.31
N SER A 22 -1.98 12.36 -16.13
CA SER A 22 -2.91 12.16 -15.02
C SER A 22 -3.09 13.42 -14.16
N LEU A 23 -2.01 14.14 -13.85
CA LEU A 23 -2.04 15.29 -12.95
C LEU A 23 -2.99 16.41 -13.38
N PRO A 24 -3.05 16.81 -14.66
CA PRO A 24 -4.01 17.83 -15.11
C PRO A 24 -5.48 17.48 -14.81
N ARG A 25 -5.81 16.17 -14.87
CA ARG A 25 -7.16 15.68 -14.55
C ARG A 25 -7.43 15.68 -13.06
N MET A 26 -6.40 15.42 -12.22
CA MET A 26 -6.50 15.50 -10.77
C MET A 26 -6.71 16.96 -10.32
N VAL A 27 -5.94 17.87 -10.89
CA VAL A 27 -6.01 19.31 -10.60
C VAL A 27 -7.36 19.92 -11.03
N ALA A 28 -7.96 19.40 -12.09
CA ALA A 28 -9.26 19.85 -12.58
C ALA A 28 -10.46 19.45 -11.69
N GLN A 29 -10.26 18.59 -10.68
CA GLN A 29 -11.34 18.20 -9.78
C GLN A 29 -11.71 19.32 -8.82
N PRO A 30 -12.99 19.64 -8.65
CA PRO A 30 -13.42 20.72 -7.76
C PRO A 30 -13.22 20.34 -6.29
N ASN A 31 -12.87 21.33 -5.46
CA ASN A 31 -12.72 21.21 -4.01
C ASN A 31 -11.71 20.12 -3.58
N CYS A 32 -10.67 19.91 -4.38
CA CYS A 32 -9.60 18.96 -4.08
C CYS A 32 -8.27 19.70 -3.94
N GLU A 33 -7.45 19.27 -2.99
CA GLU A 33 -6.01 19.53 -3.05
C GLU A 33 -5.29 18.35 -3.73
N CYS A 34 -4.25 18.66 -4.48
CA CYS A 34 -3.42 17.65 -5.12
C CYS A 34 -2.04 17.64 -4.49
N ILE A 35 -1.57 16.44 -4.13
CA ILE A 35 -0.28 16.21 -3.52
C ILE A 35 0.47 15.18 -4.36
N VAL A 36 1.65 15.56 -4.82
CA VAL A 36 2.56 14.67 -5.54
C VAL A 36 3.79 14.43 -4.69
N VAL A 37 4.10 13.17 -4.44
CA VAL A 37 5.35 12.80 -3.79
C VAL A 37 6.37 12.48 -4.89
N ASP A 38 7.31 13.40 -5.08
CA ASP A 38 8.51 13.18 -5.90
C ASP A 38 9.51 12.37 -5.07
N TYR A 39 9.55 11.06 -5.32
CA TYR A 39 10.36 10.15 -4.52
C TYR A 39 11.73 9.94 -5.15
N ASP A 40 12.59 10.98 -5.11
CA ASP A 40 13.91 10.98 -5.76
C ASP A 40 13.78 10.55 -7.23
N CYS A 41 12.87 11.23 -7.93
CA CYS A 41 12.52 10.87 -9.30
C CYS A 41 13.60 11.29 -10.28
N PRO A 42 14.11 10.38 -11.13
CA PRO A 42 15.16 10.74 -12.10
C PRO A 42 14.69 11.66 -13.22
N ASP A 43 13.37 11.92 -13.31
CA ASP A 43 12.74 12.66 -14.40
C ASP A 43 12.50 14.15 -14.06
N ASP A 44 13.10 14.69 -13.00
CA ASP A 44 12.88 16.08 -12.53
C ASP A 44 11.42 16.45 -12.30
N THR A 45 10.65 15.52 -11.75
CA THR A 45 9.19 15.66 -11.55
C THR A 45 8.81 16.95 -10.79
N ALA A 46 9.55 17.28 -9.73
CA ALA A 46 9.25 18.46 -8.91
C ALA A 46 9.44 19.77 -9.72
N ALA A 47 10.47 19.85 -10.55
CA ALA A 47 10.72 21.03 -11.41
C ALA A 47 9.57 21.19 -12.43
N TRP A 48 9.22 20.11 -13.12
CA TRP A 48 8.12 20.13 -14.08
C TRP A 48 6.77 20.56 -13.44
N ILE A 49 6.46 20.04 -12.24
CA ILE A 49 5.23 20.44 -11.52
C ILE A 49 5.28 21.93 -11.16
N GLY A 50 6.42 22.43 -10.66
CA GLY A 50 6.58 23.83 -10.30
C GLY A 50 6.32 24.78 -11.47
N GLU A 51 6.72 24.40 -12.68
CA GLU A 51 6.53 25.18 -13.90
C GLU A 51 5.09 25.10 -14.44
N ASN A 52 4.46 23.92 -14.40
CA ASN A 52 3.19 23.65 -15.10
C ASN A 52 1.97 23.64 -14.18
N HIS A 53 2.15 23.32 -12.90
CA HIS A 53 1.08 23.16 -11.91
C HIS A 53 1.49 23.72 -10.53
N PRO A 54 1.81 25.04 -10.41
CA PRO A 54 2.35 25.62 -9.17
C PRO A 54 1.40 25.53 -7.97
N GLN A 55 0.11 25.25 -8.19
CA GLN A 55 -0.88 25.03 -7.14
C GLN A 55 -0.79 23.64 -6.49
N VAL A 56 -0.06 22.71 -7.10
CA VAL A 56 0.11 21.35 -6.58
C VAL A 56 1.15 21.35 -5.48
N ARG A 57 0.84 20.68 -4.36
CA ARG A 57 1.80 20.50 -3.29
C ARG A 57 2.75 19.37 -3.64
N VAL A 58 4.04 19.68 -3.76
CA VAL A 58 5.09 18.68 -3.98
C VAL A 58 5.77 18.34 -2.65
N VAL A 59 5.84 17.04 -2.35
CA VAL A 59 6.65 16.49 -1.27
C VAL A 59 7.88 15.85 -1.90
N LYS A 60 9.03 16.50 -1.77
CA LYS A 60 10.28 16.02 -2.36
C LYS A 60 11.01 15.12 -1.37
N VAL A 61 11.38 13.93 -1.82
CA VAL A 61 12.25 12.98 -1.12
C VAL A 61 13.57 12.95 -1.88
N GLU A 62 14.67 13.02 -1.18
CA GLU A 62 16.01 13.00 -1.76
C GLU A 62 16.80 11.80 -1.25
N GLN A 63 17.83 11.40 -2.00
CA GLN A 63 18.73 10.29 -1.64
C GLN A 63 18.01 8.95 -1.37
N ALA A 64 16.96 8.67 -2.15
CA ALA A 64 16.16 7.47 -2.06
C ALA A 64 16.22 6.66 -3.38
N PRO A 65 17.36 6.01 -3.70
CA PRO A 65 17.56 5.34 -4.99
C PRO A 65 16.55 4.23 -5.26
N ARG A 66 16.03 3.61 -4.20
CA ARG A 66 14.98 2.59 -4.28
C ARG A 66 13.63 3.18 -3.97
N PHE A 67 12.61 2.76 -4.72
CA PHE A 67 11.24 3.22 -4.48
C PHE A 67 10.60 2.46 -3.33
N HIS A 68 10.02 3.18 -2.40
CA HIS A 68 9.29 2.63 -1.26
C HIS A 68 7.86 3.17 -1.28
N VAL A 69 6.96 2.43 -1.92
CA VAL A 69 5.58 2.87 -2.20
C VAL A 69 4.82 3.24 -0.92
N ALA A 70 4.84 2.36 0.09
CA ALA A 70 4.17 2.60 1.37
C ALA A 70 4.63 3.91 2.02
N ARG A 71 5.95 4.13 2.10
CA ARG A 71 6.54 5.35 2.66
C ARG A 71 6.18 6.58 1.83
N ALA A 72 6.24 6.49 0.50
CA ALA A 72 5.88 7.59 -0.38
C ALA A 72 4.43 8.03 -0.16
N ARG A 73 3.49 7.08 -0.15
CA ARG A 73 2.07 7.37 0.10
C ARG A 73 1.83 7.93 1.50
N ASN A 74 2.53 7.44 2.52
CA ASN A 74 2.47 7.98 3.88
C ASN A 74 2.96 9.43 3.96
N LEU A 75 4.04 9.77 3.24
CA LEU A 75 4.53 11.14 3.16
C LEU A 75 3.50 12.07 2.51
N GLY A 76 2.86 11.64 1.44
CA GLY A 76 1.76 12.36 0.81
C GLY A 76 0.58 12.57 1.76
N ALA A 77 0.18 11.52 2.48
CA ALA A 77 -0.91 11.61 3.47
C ALA A 77 -0.58 12.56 4.63
N ARG A 78 0.67 12.60 5.08
CA ARG A 78 1.12 13.57 6.10
C ARG A 78 1.03 15.02 5.63
N ALA A 79 1.25 15.26 4.35
CA ALA A 79 1.11 16.58 3.75
C ALA A 79 -0.34 17.00 3.48
N ALA A 80 -1.28 16.05 3.49
CA ALA A 80 -2.69 16.27 3.21
C ALA A 80 -3.39 17.00 4.36
N THR A 81 -4.31 17.93 4.00
CA THR A 81 -5.08 18.72 4.97
C THR A 81 -6.57 18.38 4.96
N SER A 82 -7.05 17.71 3.91
CA SER A 82 -8.47 17.36 3.77
C SER A 82 -8.90 16.24 4.70
N GLU A 83 -10.19 16.14 4.93
CA GLU A 83 -10.82 15.09 5.75
C GLU A 83 -10.71 13.71 5.11
N TRP A 84 -10.72 13.65 3.78
CA TRP A 84 -10.66 12.42 3.01
C TRP A 84 -9.40 12.36 2.17
N LEU A 85 -8.78 11.18 2.11
CA LEU A 85 -7.58 10.88 1.33
C LEU A 85 -7.95 9.97 0.16
N ALA A 86 -7.63 10.38 -1.06
CA ALA A 86 -7.72 9.56 -2.26
C ALA A 86 -6.30 9.20 -2.72
N PHE A 87 -5.97 7.93 -2.74
CA PHE A 87 -4.70 7.44 -3.26
C PHE A 87 -4.91 6.96 -4.70
N LEU A 88 -4.13 7.50 -5.62
CA LEU A 88 -4.17 7.19 -7.04
C LEU A 88 -2.74 7.02 -7.55
N ASP A 89 -2.50 6.01 -8.37
CA ASP A 89 -1.20 5.84 -9.00
C ASP A 89 -0.99 6.87 -10.13
N ALA A 90 0.27 7.21 -10.44
CA ALA A 90 0.61 8.21 -11.45
C ALA A 90 0.09 7.86 -12.87
N ASP A 91 -0.19 6.59 -13.12
CA ASP A 91 -0.72 6.05 -14.36
C ASP A 91 -2.26 5.87 -14.36
N VAL A 92 -2.95 6.43 -13.37
CA VAL A 92 -4.41 6.42 -13.29
C VAL A 92 -4.98 7.79 -13.69
N LEU A 93 -5.74 7.80 -14.76
CA LEU A 93 -6.51 8.96 -15.22
C LEU A 93 -7.87 8.94 -14.52
N ILE A 94 -8.23 10.07 -13.90
CA ILE A 94 -9.58 10.24 -13.35
C ILE A 94 -10.45 11.02 -14.33
N GLU A 95 -11.73 10.66 -14.42
CA GLU A 95 -12.68 11.33 -15.29
C GLU A 95 -13.33 12.54 -14.60
N PRO A 96 -13.87 13.50 -15.37
CA PRO A 96 -14.67 14.59 -14.82
C PRO A 96 -15.78 14.04 -13.93
N GLY A 97 -15.98 14.66 -12.76
CA GLY A 97 -16.99 14.19 -11.81
C GLY A 97 -16.52 13.17 -10.77
N PHE A 98 -15.25 12.75 -10.80
CA PHE A 98 -14.70 11.83 -9.78
C PHE A 98 -14.93 12.38 -8.35
N ALA A 99 -14.46 13.58 -8.07
CA ALA A 99 -14.60 14.16 -6.73
C ALA A 99 -16.05 14.46 -6.35
N SER A 100 -16.85 14.98 -7.27
CA SER A 100 -18.27 15.28 -7.01
C SER A 100 -19.11 14.02 -6.81
N GLY A 101 -18.84 12.97 -7.59
CA GLY A 101 -19.51 11.67 -7.43
C GLY A 101 -19.19 11.01 -6.10
N LEU A 102 -17.94 11.11 -5.63
CA LEU A 102 -17.53 10.61 -4.32
C LEU A 102 -18.13 11.42 -3.17
N SER A 103 -18.15 12.75 -3.25
CA SER A 103 -18.57 13.63 -2.15
C SER A 103 -19.93 13.27 -1.56
N SER A 104 -20.87 12.82 -2.38
CA SER A 104 -22.20 12.40 -1.95
C SER A 104 -22.21 11.03 -1.26
N ALA A 105 -21.22 10.20 -1.52
CA ALA A 105 -21.10 8.83 -1.03
C ALA A 105 -20.25 8.72 0.25
N LEU A 106 -19.34 9.68 0.48
CA LEU A 106 -18.40 9.63 1.61
C LEU A 106 -19.15 9.60 2.95
N ARG A 107 -18.82 8.62 3.78
CA ARG A 107 -19.41 8.40 5.11
C ARG A 107 -18.35 7.86 6.06
N HIS A 108 -18.28 8.38 7.27
CA HIS A 108 -17.45 7.83 8.34
C HIS A 108 -17.73 6.33 8.54
N GLY A 109 -16.69 5.61 8.93
CA GLY A 109 -16.77 4.17 9.13
C GLY A 109 -16.67 3.35 7.85
N ARG A 110 -16.42 4.02 6.72
CA ARG A 110 -16.25 3.37 5.41
C ARG A 110 -14.99 3.83 4.71
N TYR A 111 -14.44 2.94 3.88
CA TYR A 111 -13.47 3.25 2.84
C TYR A 111 -14.03 2.83 1.48
N PHE A 112 -13.52 3.41 0.41
CA PHE A 112 -14.15 3.28 -0.91
C PHE A 112 -13.14 2.79 -1.94
N ARG A 113 -13.56 1.81 -2.76
CA ARG A 113 -12.79 1.24 -3.84
C ARG A 113 -13.58 1.28 -5.15
N PRO A 114 -12.92 1.25 -6.32
CA PRO A 114 -13.62 1.17 -7.60
C PRO A 114 -14.35 -0.18 -7.75
N ARG A 115 -15.46 -0.20 -8.46
CA ARG A 115 -16.15 -1.44 -8.88
C ARG A 115 -16.58 -1.32 -10.34
N PRO A 116 -16.25 -2.28 -11.24
CA PRO A 116 -15.50 -3.50 -10.98
C PRO A 116 -14.04 -3.24 -10.59
N LEU A 117 -13.48 -4.14 -9.79
CA LEU A 117 -12.07 -4.12 -9.43
C LEU A 117 -11.24 -4.67 -10.59
N THR A 118 -10.23 -3.93 -11.00
CA THR A 118 -9.23 -4.40 -11.96
C THR A 118 -7.85 -4.39 -11.31
N ARG A 119 -6.92 -5.11 -11.91
CA ARG A 119 -5.53 -5.13 -11.43
C ARG A 119 -4.90 -3.73 -11.51
N GLU A 120 -5.23 -2.97 -12.53
CA GLU A 120 -4.65 -1.67 -12.85
C GLU A 120 -5.13 -0.57 -11.87
N THR A 121 -6.31 -0.72 -11.29
CA THR A 121 -6.90 0.24 -10.36
C THR A 121 -6.97 -0.28 -8.92
N TRP A 122 -6.32 -1.42 -8.64
CA TRP A 122 -6.38 -2.06 -7.31
C TRP A 122 -5.91 -1.15 -6.19
N GLY A 123 -4.85 -0.36 -6.41
CA GLY A 123 -4.30 0.62 -5.47
C GLY A 123 -5.09 1.92 -5.37
N SER A 124 -6.15 2.09 -6.19
CA SER A 124 -6.98 3.29 -6.15
C SER A 124 -8.05 3.16 -5.08
N PHE A 125 -8.02 4.01 -4.07
CA PHE A 125 -9.03 3.98 -3.01
C PHE A 125 -9.14 5.32 -2.28
N VAL A 126 -10.22 5.47 -1.51
CA VAL A 126 -10.49 6.65 -0.70
C VAL A 126 -10.80 6.22 0.72
N CYS A 127 -10.19 6.86 1.70
CA CYS A 127 -10.48 6.62 3.11
C CYS A 127 -10.52 7.90 3.94
N HIS A 128 -11.15 7.83 5.10
CA HIS A 128 -11.14 8.92 6.07
C HIS A 128 -9.74 9.09 6.66
N ARG A 129 -9.24 10.34 6.69
CA ARG A 129 -7.89 10.66 7.15
C ARG A 129 -7.64 10.19 8.60
N GLY A 130 -8.63 10.34 9.49
CA GLY A 130 -8.53 9.86 10.86
C GLY A 130 -8.35 8.34 10.97
N ASP A 131 -9.08 7.56 10.16
CA ASP A 131 -8.95 6.10 10.13
C ASP A 131 -7.59 5.66 9.59
N PHE A 132 -7.09 6.35 8.55
CA PHE A 132 -5.76 6.10 7.99
C PHE A 132 -4.66 6.26 9.03
N PHE A 133 -4.67 7.37 9.77
CA PHE A 133 -3.64 7.62 10.80
C PHE A 133 -3.84 6.79 12.07
N ALA A 134 -5.08 6.43 12.42
CA ALA A 134 -5.35 5.50 13.53
C ALA A 134 -4.74 4.11 13.27
N LEU A 135 -4.53 3.75 11.99
CA LEU A 135 -3.88 2.52 11.55
C LEU A 135 -2.40 2.74 11.16
N GLU A 136 -1.78 3.86 11.52
CA GLU A 136 -0.40 4.24 11.17
C GLU A 136 -0.13 4.32 9.65
N GLY A 137 -1.19 4.43 8.83
CA GLY A 137 -1.09 4.48 7.37
C GLY A 137 -0.71 3.16 6.73
N PHE A 138 0.01 3.22 5.61
CA PHE A 138 0.60 2.03 4.98
C PHE A 138 1.73 1.47 5.83
N ASP A 139 1.86 0.15 5.85
CA ASP A 139 2.92 -0.53 6.58
C ASP A 139 4.28 -0.36 5.86
N GLU A 140 5.15 0.46 6.45
CA GLU A 140 6.48 0.73 5.90
C GLU A 140 7.48 -0.44 6.07
N ALA A 141 7.09 -1.57 6.69
CA ALA A 141 7.89 -2.78 6.63
C ALA A 141 7.79 -3.46 5.26
N LEU A 142 6.71 -3.21 4.51
CA LEU A 142 6.52 -3.74 3.16
C LEU A 142 7.38 -2.99 2.14
N GLU A 143 8.31 -3.68 1.53
CA GLU A 143 9.16 -3.16 0.46
C GLU A 143 8.81 -3.81 -0.89
N GLY A 144 9.25 -3.15 -1.98
CA GLY A 144 9.08 -3.69 -3.33
C GLY A 144 7.66 -3.58 -3.87
N TYR A 145 7.26 -4.55 -4.71
CA TYR A 145 6.03 -4.50 -5.47
C TYR A 145 4.88 -5.28 -4.82
N GLY A 146 3.80 -4.59 -4.50
CA GLY A 146 2.50 -5.15 -4.14
C GLY A 146 2.39 -5.61 -2.69
N GLY A 147 1.16 -5.75 -2.24
CA GLY A 147 0.82 -6.21 -0.90
C GLY A 147 0.46 -5.08 0.07
N GLU A 148 0.93 -3.85 -0.14
CA GLU A 148 0.69 -2.70 0.73
C GLU A 148 -0.77 -2.24 0.74
N ASP A 149 -1.43 -2.26 -0.41
CA ASP A 149 -2.86 -1.92 -0.52
C ASP A 149 -3.72 -2.97 0.16
N SER A 150 -3.46 -4.25 -0.13
CA SER A 150 -4.18 -5.38 0.46
C SER A 150 -4.03 -5.41 1.98
N ASP A 151 -2.84 -5.05 2.47
CA ASP A 151 -2.59 -4.91 3.90
C ASP A 151 -3.44 -3.81 4.53
N LEU A 152 -3.47 -2.64 3.92
CA LEU A 152 -4.25 -1.52 4.46
C LEU A 152 -5.76 -1.85 4.43
N TYR A 153 -6.26 -2.50 3.37
CA TYR A 153 -7.66 -2.92 3.30
C TYR A 153 -8.00 -3.93 4.39
N PHE A 154 -7.14 -4.93 4.61
CA PHE A 154 -7.30 -5.88 5.71
C PHE A 154 -7.35 -5.15 7.07
N ARG A 155 -6.44 -4.21 7.32
CA ARG A 155 -6.41 -3.47 8.59
C ARG A 155 -7.62 -2.55 8.76
N LEU A 156 -8.13 -1.94 7.70
CA LEU A 156 -9.37 -1.17 7.74
C LEU A 156 -10.57 -2.05 8.10
N ASP A 157 -10.71 -3.23 7.46
CA ASP A 157 -11.76 -4.19 7.76
C ASP A 157 -11.64 -4.70 9.21
N HIS A 158 -10.44 -5.06 9.65
CA HIS A 158 -10.16 -5.52 11.01
C HIS A 158 -10.44 -4.43 12.06
N PHE A 159 -10.22 -3.17 11.72
CA PHE A 159 -10.56 -2.00 12.54
C PHE A 159 -12.06 -1.68 12.53
N GLY A 160 -12.88 -2.49 11.89
CA GLY A 160 -14.33 -2.35 11.82
C GLY A 160 -14.82 -1.33 10.79
N ARG A 161 -14.00 -1.00 9.79
CA ARG A 161 -14.44 -0.19 8.65
C ARG A 161 -15.01 -1.08 7.56
N SER A 162 -16.05 -0.64 6.88
CA SER A 162 -16.66 -1.39 5.79
C SER A 162 -16.24 -0.84 4.43
N CYS A 163 -15.90 -1.76 3.50
CA CYS A 163 -15.64 -1.39 2.11
C CYS A 163 -16.93 -0.99 1.41
N ALA A 164 -16.94 0.19 0.81
CA ALA A 164 -17.96 0.65 -0.12
C ALA A 164 -17.33 0.83 -1.50
N PHE A 165 -18.15 1.05 -2.51
CA PHE A 165 -17.67 1.10 -3.89
C PHE A 165 -18.13 2.36 -4.59
N PHE A 166 -17.27 2.85 -5.49
CA PHE A 166 -17.61 3.87 -6.48
C PHE A 166 -17.48 3.30 -7.90
N ASP A 167 -18.05 4.00 -8.88
CA ASP A 167 -18.05 3.56 -10.27
C ASP A 167 -16.61 3.54 -10.84
N ALA A 168 -16.13 2.38 -11.25
CA ALA A 168 -14.80 2.22 -11.85
C ALA A 168 -14.65 2.95 -13.20
N ASN A 169 -15.75 3.32 -13.88
CA ASN A 169 -15.69 4.13 -15.10
C ASN A 169 -15.15 5.55 -14.85
N LEU A 170 -15.07 5.97 -13.60
CA LEU A 170 -14.40 7.22 -13.20
C LEU A 170 -12.88 7.12 -13.24
N LEU A 171 -12.34 5.92 -13.46
CA LEU A 171 -10.90 5.66 -13.54
C LEU A 171 -10.55 4.99 -14.87
N ARG A 172 -9.40 5.35 -15.41
CA ARG A 172 -8.80 4.70 -16.56
C ARG A 172 -7.29 4.59 -16.38
N SER A 173 -6.72 3.41 -16.53
CA SER A 173 -5.27 3.22 -16.47
C SER A 173 -4.59 3.55 -17.79
N ILE A 174 -3.37 4.09 -17.70
CA ILE A 174 -2.46 4.23 -18.84
C ILE A 174 -1.72 2.90 -18.98
N PRO A 175 -1.81 2.21 -20.13
CA PRO A 175 -1.11 0.94 -20.31
C PRO A 175 0.41 1.10 -20.19
N HIS A 176 1.06 0.20 -19.49
CA HIS A 176 2.51 0.11 -19.40
C HIS A 176 2.95 -1.33 -19.12
N ASP A 177 4.22 -1.64 -19.40
CA ASP A 177 4.79 -2.97 -19.20
C ASP A 177 5.19 -3.25 -17.72
N ASN A 178 5.52 -4.53 -17.47
CA ASN A 178 5.95 -4.96 -16.15
C ASN A 178 7.37 -4.50 -15.78
N GLN A 179 8.22 -4.18 -16.76
CA GLN A 179 9.59 -3.73 -16.50
C GLN A 179 9.59 -2.38 -15.77
N LEU A 180 8.70 -1.47 -16.20
CA LEU A 180 8.50 -0.20 -15.51
C LEU A 180 7.99 -0.35 -14.07
N ARG A 181 7.32 -1.47 -13.75
CA ARG A 181 6.78 -1.70 -12.39
C ARG A 181 7.85 -2.05 -11.37
N SER A 182 8.93 -2.71 -11.78
CA SER A 182 9.98 -3.17 -10.87
C SER A 182 11.31 -2.43 -11.00
N ALA A 183 11.42 -1.48 -11.93
CA ALA A 183 12.67 -0.81 -12.28
C ALA A 183 13.40 -0.16 -11.09
N HIS A 184 12.68 0.27 -10.06
CA HIS A 184 13.23 0.99 -8.91
C HIS A 184 13.16 0.20 -7.59
N PHE A 185 12.84 -1.11 -7.63
CA PHE A 185 12.79 -1.96 -6.45
C PHE A 185 14.09 -2.75 -6.25
N GLU A 186 14.33 -3.19 -5.03
CA GLU A 186 15.49 -4.03 -4.69
C GLU A 186 15.40 -5.42 -5.34
N ILE A 187 14.22 -6.02 -5.30
CA ILE A 187 13.93 -7.28 -5.94
C ILE A 187 13.28 -6.98 -7.28
N ALA A 188 13.98 -7.22 -8.39
CA ALA A 188 13.43 -6.98 -9.73
C ALA A 188 12.34 -8.00 -10.13
N ASP A 189 12.39 -9.21 -9.56
CA ASP A 189 11.43 -10.27 -9.81
C ASP A 189 10.10 -9.97 -9.11
N ILE A 190 9.06 -9.73 -9.92
CA ILE A 190 7.71 -9.38 -9.44
C ILE A 190 7.05 -10.55 -8.71
N GLU A 191 7.30 -11.79 -9.14
CA GLU A 191 6.71 -12.98 -8.51
C GLU A 191 7.31 -13.20 -7.13
N LEU A 192 8.63 -13.07 -7.00
CA LEU A 192 9.31 -13.13 -5.71
C LEU A 192 8.85 -12.01 -4.77
N ASN A 193 8.74 -10.77 -5.26
CA ASN A 193 8.20 -9.66 -4.46
C ASN A 193 6.82 -9.99 -3.90
N ARG A 194 5.92 -10.48 -4.78
CA ARG A 194 4.57 -10.85 -4.37
C ARG A 194 4.56 -11.98 -3.35
N LEU A 195 5.41 -12.99 -3.54
CA LEU A 195 5.52 -14.09 -2.60
C LEU A 195 5.97 -13.61 -1.22
N VAL A 196 7.02 -12.77 -1.16
CA VAL A 196 7.52 -12.19 0.09
C VAL A 196 6.44 -11.38 0.78
N ASN A 197 5.83 -10.42 0.07
CA ASN A 197 4.87 -9.49 0.65
C ASN A 197 3.57 -10.19 1.06
N SER A 198 3.09 -11.15 0.26
CA SER A 198 1.91 -11.96 0.60
C SER A 198 2.15 -12.83 1.81
N SER A 199 3.29 -13.51 1.88
CA SER A 199 3.66 -14.35 3.03
C SER A 199 3.75 -13.53 4.32
N TYR A 200 4.43 -12.38 4.25
CA TYR A 200 4.49 -11.44 5.36
C TYR A 200 3.11 -11.01 5.83
N ASN A 201 2.25 -10.60 4.91
CA ASN A 201 0.91 -10.15 5.24
C ASN A 201 0.09 -11.25 5.95
N HIS A 202 0.08 -12.48 5.43
CA HIS A 202 -0.65 -13.59 6.05
C HIS A 202 -0.16 -13.89 7.46
N ILE A 203 1.16 -13.98 7.65
CA ILE A 203 1.74 -14.18 8.97
C ILE A 203 1.36 -13.07 9.92
N LYS A 204 1.48 -11.82 9.48
CA LYS A 204 1.09 -10.65 10.27
C LYS A 204 -0.40 -10.67 10.64
N TYR A 205 -1.29 -11.01 9.71
CA TYR A 205 -2.72 -11.06 9.97
C TYR A 205 -3.10 -12.13 10.99
N ASP A 206 -2.46 -13.30 10.94
CA ASP A 206 -2.70 -14.34 11.94
C ASP A 206 -2.27 -13.87 13.33
N LEU A 207 -1.13 -13.20 13.42
CA LEU A 207 -0.66 -12.64 14.68
C LEU A 207 -1.53 -11.51 15.21
N MET A 208 -2.06 -10.65 14.33
CA MET A 208 -3.02 -9.61 14.70
C MET A 208 -4.32 -10.21 15.25
N ARG A 209 -4.86 -11.24 14.58
CA ARG A 209 -6.07 -11.94 15.04
C ARG A 209 -5.86 -12.60 16.40
N GLU A 210 -4.74 -13.30 16.58
CA GLU A 210 -4.42 -13.99 17.82
C GLU A 210 -4.17 -13.04 18.98
N SER A 211 -3.51 -11.90 18.73
CA SER A 211 -3.22 -10.89 19.77
C SER A 211 -4.38 -9.94 20.03
N GLY A 212 -5.39 -9.90 19.17
CA GLY A 212 -6.47 -8.92 19.22
C GLY A 212 -6.02 -7.48 18.92
N GLN A 213 -4.82 -7.31 18.34
CA GLN A 213 -4.28 -5.99 18.04
C GLN A 213 -4.67 -5.56 16.62
N ASN A 214 -5.08 -4.31 16.46
CA ASN A 214 -5.33 -3.72 15.14
C ASN A 214 -4.04 -3.44 14.35
N ILE A 215 -2.92 -3.32 15.05
CA ILE A 215 -1.59 -3.07 14.48
C ILE A 215 -0.57 -3.76 15.37
N LEU A 216 0.38 -4.50 14.80
CA LEU A 216 1.54 -4.98 15.51
C LEU A 216 2.59 -3.87 15.68
N PRO A 217 3.40 -3.88 16.75
CA PRO A 217 4.51 -2.94 16.91
C PRO A 217 5.42 -2.91 15.68
N ALA A 218 5.93 -1.73 15.32
CA ALA A 218 6.78 -1.55 14.14
C ALA A 218 8.01 -2.48 14.15
N GLU A 219 8.66 -2.63 15.30
CA GLU A 219 9.80 -3.55 15.46
C GLU A 219 9.41 -5.00 15.14
N THR A 220 8.24 -5.45 15.59
CA THR A 220 7.72 -6.79 15.29
C THR A 220 7.46 -6.95 13.80
N ARG A 221 6.83 -5.96 13.15
CA ARG A 221 6.56 -5.96 11.70
C ARG A 221 7.84 -6.06 10.89
N HIS A 222 8.86 -5.26 11.21
CA HIS A 222 10.16 -5.32 10.54
C HIS A 222 10.89 -6.65 10.77
N ALA A 223 10.83 -7.21 11.97
CA ALA A 223 11.44 -8.52 12.27
C ALA A 223 10.79 -9.64 11.44
N ILE A 224 9.45 -9.68 11.37
CA ILE A 224 8.71 -10.63 10.55
C ILE A 224 9.08 -10.48 9.07
N TYR A 225 9.06 -9.24 8.55
CA TYR A 225 9.36 -8.97 7.16
C TYR A 225 10.78 -9.40 6.79
N SER A 226 11.74 -9.06 7.62
CA SER A 226 13.16 -9.43 7.41
C SER A 226 13.35 -10.94 7.35
N GLU A 227 12.74 -11.68 8.26
CA GLU A 227 12.83 -13.15 8.29
C GLU A 227 12.20 -13.78 7.05
N VAL A 228 10.99 -13.35 6.69
CA VAL A 228 10.30 -13.82 5.49
C VAL A 228 11.11 -13.51 4.22
N LYS A 229 11.58 -12.28 4.08
CA LYS A 229 12.35 -11.82 2.92
C LYS A 229 13.65 -12.63 2.78
N THR A 230 14.41 -12.76 3.86
CA THR A 230 15.69 -13.50 3.86
C THR A 230 15.48 -14.94 3.45
N THR A 231 14.54 -15.63 4.10
CA THR A 231 14.26 -17.04 3.84
C THR A 231 13.82 -17.28 2.39
N LEU A 232 12.87 -16.49 1.88
CA LEU A 232 12.33 -16.67 0.54
C LEU A 232 13.34 -16.29 -0.56
N VAL A 233 14.07 -15.21 -0.39
CA VAL A 233 15.11 -14.79 -1.36
C VAL A 233 16.24 -15.80 -1.45
N GLU A 234 16.69 -16.37 -0.31
CA GLU A 234 17.72 -17.41 -0.32
C GLU A 234 17.25 -18.69 -1.01
N ASN A 235 16.02 -19.13 -0.74
CA ASN A 235 15.46 -20.32 -1.40
C ASN A 235 15.27 -20.11 -2.90
N TRP A 236 14.77 -18.95 -3.31
CA TRP A 236 14.61 -18.56 -4.71
C TRP A 236 15.94 -18.62 -5.48
N ARG A 237 17.00 -18.04 -4.89
CA ARG A 237 18.36 -18.06 -5.48
C ARG A 237 18.93 -19.48 -5.62
N ARG A 238 18.54 -20.40 -4.77
CA ARG A 238 18.97 -21.82 -4.83
C ARG A 238 18.14 -22.64 -5.83
N GLY A 239 17.25 -22.02 -6.60
CA GLY A 239 16.38 -22.69 -7.55
C GLY A 239 15.38 -23.66 -6.91
N LYS A 240 15.09 -23.47 -5.62
CA LYS A 240 14.09 -24.26 -4.91
C LYS A 240 12.70 -23.73 -5.23
N SER A 241 12.18 -24.14 -6.36
CA SER A 241 10.81 -23.85 -6.79
C SER A 241 9.77 -24.80 -6.20
N ALA A 242 10.22 -25.90 -5.63
CA ALA A 242 9.37 -26.88 -4.98
C ALA A 242 10.01 -27.29 -3.65
N GLY A 243 9.38 -26.99 -2.56
CA GLY A 243 9.84 -27.37 -1.23
C GLY A 243 9.18 -26.58 -0.12
N ARG A 244 9.05 -27.21 1.01
CA ARG A 244 8.54 -26.60 2.22
C ARG A 244 9.56 -25.58 2.75
N ILE A 245 9.12 -24.36 2.97
CA ILE A 245 9.87 -23.28 3.59
C ILE A 245 9.28 -23.06 4.97
N THR A 246 10.08 -23.27 6.01
CA THR A 246 9.64 -23.05 7.39
C THR A 246 10.23 -21.76 7.91
N ILE A 247 9.37 -20.86 8.35
CA ILE A 247 9.75 -19.61 9.01
C ILE A 247 9.36 -19.72 10.47
N THR A 248 10.35 -19.65 11.35
CA THR A 248 10.14 -19.66 12.80
C THR A 248 10.33 -18.24 13.33
N LEU A 249 9.27 -17.66 13.82
CA LEU A 249 9.30 -16.33 14.43
C LEU A 249 9.26 -16.43 15.94
N PRO A 250 10.30 -15.98 16.66
CA PRO A 250 10.28 -15.89 18.11
C PRO A 250 9.42 -14.69 18.52
N ILE A 251 8.12 -14.89 18.64
CA ILE A 251 7.24 -13.87 19.20
C ILE A 251 7.27 -14.00 20.70
N ARG A 252 7.95 -13.08 21.32
CA ARG A 252 8.06 -13.03 22.78
C ARG A 252 6.79 -12.45 23.40
N HIS A 253 5.73 -13.23 23.48
CA HIS A 253 4.73 -13.02 24.51
C HIS A 253 5.28 -13.62 25.81
N VAL A 254 5.96 -12.79 26.57
CA VAL A 254 6.33 -13.17 27.94
C VAL A 254 5.08 -13.00 28.78
N ILE A 255 4.45 -14.11 29.14
CA ILE A 255 3.43 -14.12 30.20
C ILE A 255 4.21 -14.28 31.51
N PRO A 256 4.27 -13.24 32.36
CA PRO A 256 4.93 -13.39 33.65
C PRO A 256 4.13 -14.39 34.49
N VAL A 257 4.81 -15.43 34.96
CA VAL A 257 4.30 -16.36 35.97
C VAL A 257 5.02 -16.11 37.27
N PRO A 258 4.43 -16.40 38.42
CA PRO A 258 5.08 -16.25 39.71
C PRO A 258 6.48 -16.85 39.78
N ASP A 259 7.36 -16.32 40.62
CA ASP A 259 8.68 -16.86 40.92
C ASP A 259 9.75 -16.76 39.81
N GLY A 260 9.68 -15.76 38.91
CA GLY A 260 10.69 -15.47 37.92
C GLY A 260 10.65 -16.39 36.67
N TRP A 261 9.60 -17.18 36.52
CA TRP A 261 9.35 -17.97 35.31
C TRP A 261 8.65 -17.14 34.23
N ALA A 262 8.82 -17.55 32.96
CA ALA A 262 8.14 -16.91 31.82
C ALA A 262 7.74 -17.96 30.79
N ILE A 263 6.52 -17.84 30.26
CA ILE A 263 6.05 -18.65 29.13
C ILE A 263 6.43 -17.90 27.84
N ARG A 264 7.16 -18.58 26.96
CA ARG A 264 7.50 -18.09 25.61
C ARG A 264 6.71 -18.88 24.59
N ARG A 265 6.11 -18.18 23.64
CA ARG A 265 5.43 -18.79 22.50
C ARG A 265 6.26 -18.59 21.23
N HIS A 266 6.35 -19.63 20.43
CA HIS A 266 6.97 -19.61 19.12
C HIS A 266 5.92 -19.95 18.07
N TRP A 267 5.92 -19.24 16.95
CA TRP A 267 5.06 -19.52 15.82
C TRP A 267 5.92 -20.03 14.67
N THR A 268 5.48 -21.14 14.05
CA THR A 268 6.12 -21.70 12.86
C THR A 268 5.12 -21.64 11.72
N PHE A 269 5.52 -21.05 10.62
CA PHE A 269 4.74 -20.99 9.38
C PHE A 269 5.47 -21.77 8.31
N GLU A 270 4.74 -22.57 7.54
CA GLU A 270 5.25 -23.32 6.42
C GLU A 270 4.69 -22.73 5.14
N ILE A 271 5.57 -22.43 4.17
CA ILE A 271 5.20 -21.87 2.87
C ILE A 271 5.51 -22.96 1.85
N ASP A 272 4.45 -23.55 1.28
CA ASP A 272 4.55 -24.63 0.31
C ASP A 272 4.07 -24.15 -1.07
N GLN A 273 4.73 -24.61 -2.11
CA GLN A 273 4.20 -24.45 -3.46
C GLN A 273 3.09 -25.51 -3.67
N VAL A 274 1.84 -25.06 -3.74
CA VAL A 274 0.71 -25.93 -4.07
C VAL A 274 0.58 -26.06 -5.58
N SER A 275 0.38 -27.29 -6.08
CA SER A 275 0.05 -27.51 -7.48
C SER A 275 -1.26 -26.77 -7.83
N SER A 276 -1.34 -26.23 -9.04
CA SER A 276 -2.46 -25.41 -9.53
C SER A 276 -3.85 -26.09 -9.54
N ASN A 277 -3.95 -27.34 -9.09
CA ASN A 277 -5.17 -28.15 -9.02
C ASN A 277 -5.81 -28.20 -7.62
N ALA A 278 -5.28 -27.49 -6.62
CA ALA A 278 -5.93 -27.42 -5.31
C ALA A 278 -7.18 -26.53 -5.38
N PRO A 279 -8.34 -26.96 -4.86
CA PRO A 279 -9.53 -26.13 -4.81
C PRO A 279 -9.23 -24.87 -3.99
N GLN A 280 -9.41 -23.69 -4.60
CA GLN A 280 -9.31 -22.44 -3.87
C GLN A 280 -10.44 -22.42 -2.83
N SER A 281 -10.09 -22.57 -1.57
CA SER A 281 -11.03 -22.31 -0.46
C SER A 281 -11.46 -20.86 -0.53
N ARG A 282 -12.76 -20.66 -0.72
CA ARG A 282 -13.44 -19.34 -0.81
C ARG A 282 -13.37 -18.57 0.51
#